data_acc9ee88e194a14a45950b3c3b235025
#
_entry.id   acc9ee88e194a14a45950b3c3b235025
#
_cell.length_a   1.000
_cell.length_b   1.000
_cell.length_c   1.000
_cell.angle_alpha   90.00
_cell.angle_beta   90.00
_cell.angle_gamma   90.00
#
_symmetry.space_group_name_H-M   'P 1'
#
loop_
_entity.id
_entity.type
_entity.pdbx_description
1 polymer ?
#
loop_
_entity_poly.entity_id
_entity_poly.type
_entity_poly.pdbx_seq_one_letter_code
_entity_poly.pdbx_strand_id
1 'polypeptide(L)'
;RMRRFHAKQWLPPDCRELAKRGVRGVTLHQGGLLNPYINYPFLTVEPLRRYVDEAHAAGAKVKLYYTVRELSTSAVEFWALRSLGGEVLVPSKAEGGHAWLKEHVRSNYSASWHERLADGEVDTSVHTPAFTTRWDNYWIEGILWLVRNLDIDGTHCDGLFWSGAEYT
;
A
#
# COMPACT_ATOMS: atom_id res chain seq x y z
N ARG A 1 2.71 -3.54 28.61
CA ARG A 1 2.71 -2.65 27.44
C ARG A 1 3.13 -3.46 26.23
N MET A 2 2.26 -3.56 25.22
CA MET A 2 2.53 -4.32 24.01
C MET A 2 3.64 -3.64 23.20
N ARG A 3 4.74 -4.37 22.95
CA ARG A 3 5.82 -3.89 22.08
C ARG A 3 5.41 -4.10 20.61
N ARG A 4 5.66 -3.11 19.78
CA ARG A 4 5.39 -3.12 18.34
C ARG A 4 6.70 -2.94 17.59
N PHE A 5 6.78 -3.51 16.41
CA PHE A 5 7.90 -3.36 15.49
C PHE A 5 7.39 -2.84 14.15
N HIS A 6 8.03 -1.80 13.64
CA HIS A 6 7.74 -1.23 12.33
C HIS A 6 8.88 -1.65 11.38
N ALA A 7 8.56 -2.53 10.44
CA ALA A 7 9.53 -3.05 9.50
C ALA A 7 9.54 -2.19 8.22
N LYS A 8 10.50 -1.28 8.14
CA LYS A 8 10.84 -0.54 6.92
C LYS A 8 12.12 -1.14 6.31
N GLN A 9 12.09 -2.44 6.04
CA GLN A 9 13.21 -3.20 5.50
C GLN A 9 12.72 -4.08 4.36
N TRP A 10 13.60 -4.33 3.39
CA TRP A 10 13.28 -5.22 2.26
C TRP A 10 12.93 -6.64 2.71
N LEU A 11 13.69 -7.16 3.69
CA LEU A 11 13.39 -8.48 4.25
C LEU A 11 12.42 -8.35 5.42
N PRO A 12 11.41 -9.23 5.49
CA PRO A 12 10.52 -9.26 6.63
C PRO A 12 11.29 -9.69 7.89
N PRO A 13 10.97 -9.12 9.05
CA PRO A 13 11.60 -9.51 10.29
C PRO A 13 11.17 -10.92 10.70
N ASP A 14 12.07 -11.67 11.34
CA ASP A 14 11.73 -12.97 11.94
C ASP A 14 10.79 -12.76 13.14
N CYS A 15 9.53 -13.17 12.97
CA CYS A 15 8.51 -13.02 14.00
C CYS A 15 8.80 -13.84 15.26
N ARG A 16 9.47 -14.98 15.15
CA ARG A 16 9.83 -15.82 16.31
C ARG A 16 10.88 -15.13 17.17
N GLU A 17 11.89 -14.54 16.55
CA GLU A 17 12.92 -13.77 17.25
C GLU A 17 12.33 -12.49 17.88
N LEU A 18 11.46 -11.80 17.17
CA LEU A 18 10.75 -10.65 17.73
C LEU A 18 9.86 -11.04 18.92
N ALA A 19 9.16 -12.17 18.82
CA ALA A 19 8.31 -12.66 19.91
C ALA A 19 9.10 -12.98 21.18
N LYS A 20 10.29 -13.58 21.06
CA LYS A 20 11.22 -13.81 22.20
C LYS A 20 11.59 -12.50 22.88
N ARG A 21 11.69 -11.42 22.13
CA ARG A 21 11.99 -10.06 22.65
C ARG A 21 10.75 -9.32 23.16
N GLY A 22 9.60 -10.00 23.22
CA GLY A 22 8.34 -9.45 23.72
C GLY A 22 7.59 -8.56 22.72
N VAL A 23 7.94 -8.59 21.43
CA VAL A 23 7.18 -7.92 20.37
C VAL A 23 5.90 -8.73 20.11
N ARG A 24 4.77 -8.06 20.05
CA ARG A 24 3.45 -8.65 19.81
C ARG A 24 2.71 -8.04 18.62
N GLY A 25 3.37 -7.23 17.84
CA GLY A 25 2.80 -6.65 16.63
C GLY A 25 3.89 -6.16 15.70
N VAL A 26 3.75 -6.50 14.43
CA VAL A 26 4.63 -6.09 13.34
C VAL A 26 3.81 -5.27 12.35
N THR A 27 4.35 -4.17 11.90
CA THR A 27 3.79 -3.41 10.77
C THR A 27 4.76 -3.57 9.59
N LEU A 28 4.27 -4.15 8.50
CA LEU A 28 5.01 -4.28 7.25
C LEU A 28 4.82 -3.01 6.43
N HIS A 29 5.89 -2.27 6.27
CA HIS A 29 5.90 -1.06 5.44
C HIS A 29 5.95 -1.44 3.95
N GLN A 30 5.46 -0.55 3.06
CA GLN A 30 5.66 -0.73 1.62
C GLN A 30 7.14 -0.68 1.26
N GLY A 31 7.49 -1.19 0.08
CA GLY A 31 8.87 -1.30 -0.40
C GLY A 31 9.56 -2.60 0.01
N GLY A 32 9.00 -3.37 0.95
CA GLY A 32 9.53 -4.67 1.36
C GLY A 32 8.96 -5.83 0.53
N LEU A 33 9.61 -7.00 0.62
CA LEU A 33 9.23 -8.19 -0.18
C LEU A 33 7.78 -8.66 0.02
N LEU A 34 7.19 -8.41 1.19
CA LEU A 34 5.82 -8.84 1.49
C LEU A 34 4.75 -7.77 1.21
N ASN A 35 5.16 -6.52 1.11
CA ASN A 35 4.29 -5.39 0.81
C ASN A 35 5.06 -4.39 -0.08
N PRO A 36 5.39 -4.80 -1.33
CA PRO A 36 6.27 -3.99 -2.19
C PRO A 36 5.59 -2.70 -2.68
N TYR A 37 4.30 -2.77 -2.98
CA TYR A 37 3.58 -1.70 -3.65
C TYR A 37 2.65 -0.96 -2.69
N ILE A 38 2.60 0.36 -2.82
CA ILE A 38 1.73 1.16 -1.95
C ILE A 38 0.27 0.82 -2.20
N ASN A 39 -0.45 0.53 -1.11
CA ASN A 39 -1.85 0.13 -1.11
C ASN A 39 -2.19 -1.07 -2.01
N TYR A 40 -1.17 -1.86 -2.42
CA TYR A 40 -1.38 -2.97 -3.33
C TYR A 40 -0.55 -4.22 -2.98
N PRO A 41 -0.85 -4.93 -1.89
CA PRO A 41 -0.15 -6.15 -1.51
C PRO A 41 -0.62 -7.40 -2.27
N PHE A 42 -1.53 -7.26 -3.23
CA PHE A 42 -2.21 -8.39 -3.89
C PHE A 42 -1.31 -9.19 -4.84
N LEU A 43 -0.14 -8.66 -5.21
CA LEU A 43 0.85 -9.40 -6.00
C LEU A 43 1.75 -10.32 -5.14
N THR A 44 1.64 -10.22 -3.81
CA THR A 44 2.45 -10.99 -2.85
C THR A 44 1.60 -11.79 -1.86
N VAL A 45 0.39 -12.18 -2.27
CA VAL A 45 -0.61 -12.85 -1.42
C VAL A 45 -0.05 -14.09 -0.71
N GLU A 46 0.57 -15.01 -1.46
CA GLU A 46 1.03 -16.27 -0.89
C GLU A 46 2.21 -16.14 0.10
N PRO A 47 3.28 -15.38 -0.23
CA PRO A 47 4.32 -15.13 0.76
C PRO A 47 3.82 -14.33 1.95
N LEU A 48 2.90 -13.39 1.76
CA LEU A 48 2.29 -12.62 2.85
C LEU A 48 1.45 -13.51 3.77
N ARG A 49 0.63 -14.41 3.21
CA ARG A 49 -0.15 -15.40 3.97
C ARG A 49 0.76 -16.23 4.89
N ARG A 50 1.81 -16.83 4.30
CA ARG A 50 2.76 -17.64 5.09
C ARG A 50 3.38 -16.86 6.23
N TYR A 51 3.72 -15.60 5.99
CA TYR A 51 4.28 -14.75 7.03
C TYR A 51 3.28 -14.44 8.15
N VAL A 52 2.00 -14.19 7.80
CA VAL A 52 0.93 -13.97 8.78
C VAL A 52 0.74 -15.21 9.64
N ASP A 53 0.66 -16.40 9.02
CA ASP A 53 0.52 -17.68 9.73
C ASP A 53 1.68 -17.91 10.71
N GLU A 54 2.92 -17.66 10.28
CA GLU A 54 4.11 -17.78 11.13
C GLU A 54 4.11 -16.77 12.28
N ALA A 55 3.68 -15.54 12.01
CA ALA A 55 3.57 -14.51 13.03
C ALA A 55 2.52 -14.87 14.09
N HIS A 56 1.35 -15.35 13.66
CA HIS A 56 0.29 -15.79 14.55
C HIS A 56 0.74 -16.99 15.39
N ALA A 57 1.41 -17.97 14.78
CA ALA A 57 1.99 -19.10 15.50
C ALA A 57 3.03 -18.67 16.56
N ALA A 58 3.70 -17.56 16.35
CA ALA A 58 4.63 -16.94 17.32
C ALA A 58 3.92 -16.02 18.33
N GLY A 59 2.60 -15.85 18.26
CA GLY A 59 1.82 -14.97 19.11
C GLY A 59 1.99 -13.48 18.79
N ALA A 60 2.33 -13.14 17.55
CA ALA A 60 2.44 -11.78 17.06
C ALA A 60 1.34 -11.47 16.04
N LYS A 61 0.92 -10.21 15.99
CA LYS A 61 -0.07 -9.66 15.07
C LYS A 61 0.61 -8.94 13.92
N VAL A 62 0.00 -8.99 12.73
CA VAL A 62 0.54 -8.38 11.52
C VAL A 62 -0.38 -7.27 11.02
N LYS A 63 0.21 -6.12 10.77
CA LYS A 63 -0.44 -4.98 10.10
C LYS A 63 0.30 -4.63 8.84
N LEU A 64 -0.45 -4.18 7.83
CA LEU A 64 0.13 -3.59 6.64
C LEU A 64 0.11 -2.07 6.74
N TYR A 65 1.16 -1.45 6.23
CA TYR A 65 1.16 -0.01 6.01
C TYR A 65 0.29 0.31 4.80
N TYR A 66 -0.57 1.29 4.98
CA TYR A 66 -1.47 1.83 3.96
C TYR A 66 -1.49 3.35 4.03
N THR A 67 -1.85 3.99 2.95
CA THR A 67 -2.20 5.42 2.92
C THR A 67 -3.62 5.58 2.41
N VAL A 68 -4.25 6.70 2.70
CA VAL A 68 -5.64 6.94 2.26
C VAL A 68 -5.72 7.59 0.88
N ARG A 69 -4.60 7.98 0.30
CA ARG A 69 -4.55 8.90 -0.86
C ARG A 69 -3.58 8.52 -1.95
N GLU A 70 -3.14 7.28 -1.99
CA GLU A 70 -2.11 6.86 -2.92
C GLU A 70 -2.43 5.48 -3.49
N LEU A 71 -2.04 5.25 -4.74
CA LEU A 71 -2.13 3.96 -5.39
C LEU A 71 -0.85 3.73 -6.22
N SER A 72 -0.29 2.54 -6.08
CA SER A 72 0.80 2.08 -6.94
C SER A 72 0.33 1.96 -8.40
N THR A 73 1.17 2.41 -9.32
CA THR A 73 0.96 2.17 -10.76
C THR A 73 1.16 0.71 -11.16
N SER A 74 1.65 -0.12 -10.24
CA SER A 74 1.77 -1.57 -10.41
C SER A 74 0.50 -2.35 -10.09
N ALA A 75 -0.54 -1.67 -9.54
CA ALA A 75 -1.84 -2.28 -9.33
C ALA A 75 -2.40 -2.81 -10.65
N VAL A 76 -2.86 -4.06 -10.65
CA VAL A 76 -3.40 -4.71 -11.87
C VAL A 76 -4.59 -3.94 -12.43
N GLU A 77 -5.42 -3.40 -11.54
CA GLU A 77 -6.60 -2.59 -11.89
C GLU A 77 -6.27 -1.14 -12.22
N PHE A 78 -5.02 -0.73 -12.16
CA PHE A 78 -4.62 0.68 -12.32
C PHE A 78 -5.20 1.33 -13.57
N TRP A 79 -5.14 0.65 -14.71
CA TRP A 79 -5.64 1.19 -15.98
C TRP A 79 -7.16 1.27 -16.04
N ALA A 80 -7.86 0.33 -15.41
CA ALA A 80 -9.31 0.41 -15.27
C ALA A 80 -9.72 1.57 -14.35
N LEU A 81 -9.05 1.72 -13.22
CA LEU A 81 -9.28 2.84 -12.29
C LEU A 81 -8.97 4.18 -12.96
N ARG A 82 -7.91 4.24 -13.76
CA ARG A 82 -7.57 5.43 -14.55
C ARG A 82 -8.70 5.87 -15.49
N SER A 83 -9.44 4.93 -16.08
CA SER A 83 -10.56 5.25 -16.96
C SER A 83 -11.72 5.99 -16.28
N LEU A 84 -11.76 5.93 -14.93
CA LEU A 84 -12.72 6.67 -14.11
C LEU A 84 -12.30 8.14 -13.86
N GLY A 85 -11.14 8.54 -14.39
CA GLY A 85 -10.65 9.92 -14.32
C GLY A 85 -10.47 10.45 -12.90
N GLY A 86 -10.84 11.69 -12.69
CA GLY A 86 -10.69 12.40 -11.41
C GLY A 86 -11.52 11.82 -10.24
N GLU A 87 -12.39 10.84 -10.49
CA GLU A 87 -13.09 10.15 -9.40
C GLU A 87 -12.18 9.23 -8.59
N VAL A 88 -11.06 8.77 -9.16
CA VAL A 88 -10.14 7.81 -8.55
C VAL A 88 -8.69 8.26 -8.56
N LEU A 89 -8.27 8.99 -9.58
CA LEU A 89 -6.89 9.50 -9.70
C LEU A 89 -6.89 11.01 -9.83
N VAL A 90 -6.00 11.66 -9.09
CA VAL A 90 -5.83 13.11 -9.18
C VAL A 90 -5.12 13.47 -10.48
N PRO A 91 -5.74 14.23 -11.37
CA PRO A 91 -5.09 14.67 -12.59
C PRO A 91 -3.88 15.57 -12.30
N SER A 92 -2.85 15.45 -13.12
CA SER A 92 -1.73 16.39 -13.09
C SER A 92 -2.18 17.75 -13.62
N LYS A 93 -1.60 18.81 -13.05
CA LYS A 93 -1.74 20.17 -13.61
C LYS A 93 -0.94 20.38 -14.90
N ALA A 94 -0.05 19.45 -15.25
CA ALA A 94 0.68 19.51 -16.51
C ALA A 94 -0.28 19.20 -17.67
N GLU A 95 -0.30 20.10 -18.66
CA GLU A 95 -1.09 19.92 -19.86
C GLU A 95 -0.60 18.70 -20.67
N GLY A 96 -1.54 17.89 -21.07
CA GLY A 96 -1.50 17.08 -22.27
C GLY A 96 -0.67 15.82 -22.23
N GLY A 97 -1.22 14.87 -22.79
CA GLY A 97 -0.64 13.58 -23.12
C GLY A 97 -1.39 12.45 -22.44
N HIS A 98 -1.61 11.44 -23.18
CA HIS A 98 -2.14 10.19 -22.63
C HIS A 98 -0.99 9.38 -22.06
N ALA A 99 -1.08 9.03 -20.78
CA ALA A 99 -0.09 8.14 -20.18
C ALA A 99 -0.31 6.72 -20.70
N TRP A 100 0.54 6.30 -21.61
CA TRP A 100 0.56 4.94 -22.13
C TRP A 100 1.47 4.04 -21.31
N LEU A 101 2.53 4.62 -20.75
CA LEU A 101 3.58 3.94 -20.02
C LEU A 101 3.71 4.54 -18.61
N LYS A 102 4.33 3.80 -17.69
CA LYS A 102 4.54 4.25 -16.30
C LYS A 102 5.25 5.61 -16.20
N GLU A 103 6.22 5.85 -17.05
CA GLU A 103 6.95 7.12 -17.13
C GLU A 103 6.06 8.31 -17.50
N HIS A 104 4.96 8.06 -18.20
CA HIS A 104 4.01 9.11 -18.59
C HIS A 104 2.99 9.43 -17.50
N VAL A 105 2.86 8.60 -16.48
CA VAL A 105 1.92 8.85 -15.38
C VAL A 105 2.20 10.17 -14.70
N ARG A 106 3.48 10.53 -14.54
CA ARG A 106 3.88 11.79 -13.92
C ARG A 106 3.41 13.04 -14.69
N SER A 107 3.25 12.94 -15.99
CA SER A 107 2.77 14.06 -16.81
C SER A 107 1.26 14.19 -16.84
N ASN A 108 0.52 13.12 -16.46
CA ASN A 108 -0.95 13.07 -16.53
C ASN A 108 -1.64 13.03 -15.17
N TYR A 109 -0.95 12.52 -14.15
CA TYR A 109 -1.48 12.41 -12.80
C TYR A 109 -0.46 12.93 -11.80
N SER A 110 -0.97 13.45 -10.69
CA SER A 110 -0.12 13.89 -9.60
C SER A 110 0.64 12.72 -9.01
N ALA A 111 1.92 12.60 -9.34
CA ALA A 111 2.78 11.61 -8.71
C ALA A 111 2.94 11.97 -7.23
N SER A 112 2.73 10.99 -6.35
CA SER A 112 2.94 11.14 -4.91
C SER A 112 4.42 10.96 -4.58
N TRP A 113 4.90 9.74 -4.76
CA TRP A 113 6.29 9.38 -4.47
C TRP A 113 6.67 8.10 -5.22
N HIS A 114 7.92 7.74 -5.13
CA HIS A 114 8.42 6.48 -5.69
C HIS A 114 9.37 5.81 -4.71
N GLU A 115 9.39 4.50 -4.72
CA GLU A 115 10.23 3.65 -3.87
C GLU A 115 11.01 2.67 -4.75
N ARG A 116 12.28 2.43 -4.42
CA ARG A 116 13.06 1.38 -5.05
C ARG A 116 12.68 0.04 -4.44
N LEU A 117 12.31 -0.90 -5.28
CA LEU A 117 11.95 -2.25 -4.89
C LEU A 117 13.20 -3.13 -4.71
N ALA A 118 13.03 -4.31 -4.11
CA ALA A 118 14.10 -5.25 -3.84
C ALA A 118 14.80 -5.79 -5.09
N ASP A 119 14.09 -5.85 -6.21
CA ASP A 119 14.62 -6.25 -7.53
C ASP A 119 15.33 -5.12 -8.28
N GLY A 120 15.40 -3.93 -7.69
CA GLY A 120 16.01 -2.73 -8.28
C GLY A 120 15.05 -1.88 -9.11
N GLU A 121 13.85 -2.38 -9.40
CA GLU A 121 12.79 -1.61 -10.05
C GLU A 121 12.28 -0.49 -9.14
N VAL A 122 11.56 0.44 -9.73
CA VAL A 122 10.98 1.57 -9.00
C VAL A 122 9.46 1.47 -9.05
N ASP A 123 8.82 1.34 -7.88
CA ASP A 123 7.39 1.57 -7.79
C ASP A 123 7.10 3.07 -7.82
N THR A 124 6.09 3.44 -8.59
CA THR A 124 5.61 4.82 -8.66
C THR A 124 4.17 4.85 -8.20
N SER A 125 3.88 5.69 -7.24
CA SER A 125 2.51 5.93 -6.80
C SER A 125 1.96 7.23 -7.35
N VAL A 126 0.65 7.27 -7.50
CA VAL A 126 -0.11 8.47 -7.88
C VAL A 126 -1.05 8.84 -6.75
N HIS A 127 -1.39 10.12 -6.68
CA HIS A 127 -2.41 10.58 -5.73
C HIS A 127 -3.79 10.11 -6.15
N THR A 128 -4.54 9.66 -5.16
CA THR A 128 -5.96 9.38 -5.26
C THR A 128 -6.74 10.42 -4.47
N PRO A 129 -7.95 10.79 -4.89
CA PRO A 129 -8.79 11.69 -4.14
C PRO A 129 -9.26 10.97 -2.87
N ALA A 130 -8.90 11.53 -1.72
CA ALA A 130 -9.43 11.05 -0.46
C ALA A 130 -10.93 11.42 -0.35
N PHE A 131 -11.70 10.54 0.29
CA PHE A 131 -13.12 10.76 0.57
C PHE A 131 -14.02 10.82 -0.67
N THR A 132 -13.64 10.12 -1.74
CA THR A 132 -14.53 9.89 -2.88
C THR A 132 -15.07 8.47 -2.83
N THR A 133 -16.37 8.32 -3.11
CA THR A 133 -17.08 7.05 -2.95
C THR A 133 -16.40 5.87 -3.67
N ARG A 134 -15.91 6.08 -4.89
CA ARG A 134 -15.31 4.97 -5.67
C ARG A 134 -13.94 4.57 -5.17
N TRP A 135 -13.09 5.54 -4.85
CA TRP A 135 -11.79 5.24 -4.27
C TRP A 135 -11.93 4.60 -2.89
N ASP A 136 -12.77 5.16 -2.04
CA ASP A 136 -13.00 4.63 -0.69
C ASP A 136 -13.52 3.20 -0.72
N ASN A 137 -14.48 2.89 -1.60
CA ASN A 137 -14.98 1.54 -1.77
C ASN A 137 -13.88 0.56 -2.22
N TYR A 138 -13.08 0.93 -3.21
CA TYR A 138 -11.96 0.10 -3.66
C TYR A 138 -10.95 -0.15 -2.54
N TRP A 139 -10.59 0.89 -1.81
CA TRP A 139 -9.63 0.83 -0.72
C TRP A 139 -10.15 -0.01 0.46
N ILE A 140 -11.40 0.21 0.87
CA ILE A 140 -12.06 -0.54 1.95
C ILE A 140 -12.23 -2.01 1.57
N GLU A 141 -12.73 -2.31 0.39
CA GLU A 141 -12.91 -3.69 -0.06
C GLU A 141 -11.57 -4.44 -0.16
N GLY A 142 -10.52 -3.77 -0.61
CA GLY A 142 -9.17 -4.34 -0.61
C GLY A 142 -8.70 -4.73 0.79
N ILE A 143 -8.86 -3.86 1.77
CA ILE A 143 -8.51 -4.15 3.18
C ILE A 143 -9.39 -5.27 3.74
N LEU A 144 -10.69 -5.24 3.50
CA LEU A 144 -11.60 -6.29 3.95
C LEU A 144 -11.24 -7.65 3.35
N TRP A 145 -10.84 -7.67 2.09
CA TRP A 145 -10.37 -8.89 1.44
C TRP A 145 -9.14 -9.46 2.15
N LEU A 146 -8.16 -8.61 2.46
CA LEU A 146 -6.94 -9.02 3.18
C LEU A 146 -7.23 -9.56 4.58
N VAL A 147 -8.12 -8.91 5.31
CA VAL A 147 -8.57 -9.40 6.63
C VAL A 147 -9.23 -10.76 6.51
N ARG A 148 -10.15 -10.93 5.58
CA ARG A 148 -10.94 -12.16 5.43
C ARG A 148 -10.14 -13.34 4.87
N ASN A 149 -9.18 -13.07 4.01
CA ASN A 149 -8.48 -14.11 3.26
C ASN A 149 -7.05 -14.36 3.76
N LEU A 150 -6.40 -13.38 4.37
CA LEU A 150 -5.03 -13.53 4.89
C LEU A 150 -4.94 -13.38 6.40
N ASP A 151 -6.06 -13.13 7.07
CA ASP A 151 -6.15 -12.95 8.52
C ASP A 151 -5.20 -11.86 9.05
N ILE A 152 -4.98 -10.79 8.26
CA ILE A 152 -4.21 -9.65 8.76
C ILE A 152 -4.97 -8.97 9.91
N ASP A 153 -4.24 -8.50 10.91
CA ASP A 153 -4.83 -7.92 12.13
C ASP A 153 -5.18 -6.43 12.00
N GLY A 154 -4.96 -5.86 10.83
CA GLY A 154 -5.33 -4.48 10.52
C GLY A 154 -4.32 -3.74 9.65
N THR A 155 -4.50 -2.45 9.58
CA THR A 155 -3.63 -1.54 8.82
C THR A 155 -3.02 -0.47 9.73
N HIS A 156 -1.88 0.05 9.29
CA HIS A 156 -1.35 1.32 9.76
C HIS A 156 -1.65 2.34 8.66
N CYS A 157 -2.68 3.15 8.87
CA CYS A 157 -3.06 4.17 7.90
C CYS A 157 -2.29 5.45 8.13
N ASP A 158 -1.56 5.87 7.11
CA ASP A 158 -0.87 7.16 7.06
C ASP A 158 -1.62 8.11 6.14
N GLY A 159 -1.26 9.40 6.20
CA GLY A 159 -1.87 10.41 5.34
C GLY A 159 -3.31 10.77 5.71
N LEU A 160 -3.74 10.47 6.94
CA LEU A 160 -5.07 10.84 7.45
C LEU A 160 -5.26 12.35 7.61
N PHE A 161 -4.15 13.09 7.71
CA PHE A 161 -4.20 14.53 7.72
C PHE A 161 -4.23 15.06 6.30
N TRP A 162 -5.13 15.95 6.06
CA TRP A 162 -5.26 16.60 4.80
C TRP A 162 -4.00 17.40 4.48
N SER A 163 -3.27 17.01 3.47
CA SER A 163 -2.18 17.78 2.90
C SER A 163 -2.66 18.37 1.58
N GLY A 164 -3.44 19.45 1.63
CA GLY A 164 -3.58 20.40 0.55
C GLY A 164 -3.90 19.88 -0.86
N ALA A 165 -4.42 18.67 -1.01
CA ALA A 165 -5.06 18.25 -2.23
C ALA A 165 -6.42 18.96 -2.31
N GLU A 166 -6.38 20.27 -2.43
CA GLU A 166 -7.54 21.06 -2.77
C GLU A 166 -7.92 20.70 -4.20
N TYR A 167 -8.97 19.94 -4.30
CA TYR A 167 -9.65 19.68 -5.58
C TYR A 167 -10.66 20.80 -5.76
N THR A 168 -10.24 21.84 -6.40
CA THR A 168 -11.12 22.81 -7.05
C THR A 168 -11.21 22.50 -8.52
#